data_d3dd7218cd8df7e466a0ce0c5d72d2a6
#
_entry.id   d3dd7218cd8df7e466a0ce0c5d72d2a6
#
_cell.length_a   1.000
_cell.length_b   1.000
_cell.length_c   1.000
_cell.angle_alpha   90.00
_cell.angle_beta   90.00
_cell.angle_gamma   90.00
#
_symmetry.space_group_name_H-M   'P 1'
#
loop_
_entity.id
_entity.type
_entity.pdbx_description
1 polymer ?
#
loop_
_entity_poly.entity_id
_entity_poly.type
_entity_poly.pdbx_seq_one_letter_code
_entity_poly.pdbx_strand_id
1 'polypeptide(L)'
;SALPVGVPVPWPSATPPTGWLKCNGAAFSAEEYPELAKAYPTNKLPDLRGEFIRGWDDGRGIDTNRSLLSSQGDAIRNIIGALVDVRFNTYPSDSGVFTTSVIGDASSDSIKGGYAKRVTFDASRVVPTANENRPRNIAFNYIVRAS
;
A
#
# COMPACT_ATOMS: atom_id res chain seq x y z
N SER A 1 -3.47 31.85 -16.98
CA SER A 1 -4.61 30.98 -16.94
C SER A 1 -4.56 30.12 -15.69
N ALA A 2 -5.71 29.87 -15.14
CA ALA A 2 -5.82 29.09 -13.94
C ALA A 2 -5.85 27.59 -14.27
N LEU A 3 -5.42 26.79 -13.31
CA LEU A 3 -5.62 25.35 -13.34
C LEU A 3 -7.12 25.06 -13.48
N PRO A 4 -7.53 24.07 -14.28
CA PRO A 4 -8.94 23.71 -14.38
C PRO A 4 -9.57 23.38 -13.02
N VAL A 5 -10.84 23.71 -12.85
CA VAL A 5 -11.59 23.35 -11.65
C VAL A 5 -11.59 21.85 -11.48
N GLY A 6 -11.30 21.38 -10.27
CA GLY A 6 -11.36 19.94 -9.93
C GLY A 6 -10.07 19.17 -10.08
N VAL A 7 -8.98 19.76 -10.55
CA VAL A 7 -7.68 19.08 -10.61
C VAL A 7 -7.08 19.03 -9.20
N PRO A 8 -6.80 17.84 -8.65
CA PRO A 8 -6.17 17.74 -7.34
C PRO A 8 -4.72 18.24 -7.39
N VAL A 9 -4.37 19.07 -6.41
CA VAL A 9 -3.00 19.54 -6.24
C VAL A 9 -2.55 19.35 -4.80
N PRO A 10 -1.26 19.09 -4.56
CA PRO A 10 -0.72 18.99 -3.20
C PRO A 10 -0.58 20.41 -2.61
N TRP A 11 -1.06 20.58 -1.38
CA TRP A 11 -1.00 21.81 -0.62
C TRP A 11 -0.30 21.55 0.72
N PRO A 12 0.66 22.38 1.14
CA PRO A 12 1.52 22.05 2.29
C PRO A 12 0.93 22.35 3.66
N SER A 13 -0.30 22.85 3.75
CA SER A 13 -0.91 23.14 5.06
C SER A 13 -2.30 22.54 5.20
N ALA A 14 -2.81 22.56 6.43
CA ALA A 14 -4.13 22.01 6.73
C ALA A 14 -5.28 22.86 6.18
N THR A 15 -5.04 24.14 5.97
CA THR A 15 -6.10 25.08 5.54
C THR A 15 -5.90 25.46 4.08
N PRO A 16 -6.81 25.06 3.18
CA PRO A 16 -6.75 25.48 1.79
C PRO A 16 -6.92 26.99 1.65
N PRO A 17 -6.42 27.59 0.55
CA PRO A 17 -6.77 28.96 0.22
C PRO A 17 -8.27 29.12 -0.02
N THR A 18 -8.77 30.35 0.10
CA THR A 18 -10.15 30.66 -0.23
C THR A 18 -10.49 30.22 -1.67
N GLY A 19 -11.63 29.54 -1.82
CA GLY A 19 -12.06 29.01 -3.12
C GLY A 19 -11.55 27.62 -3.45
N TRP A 20 -10.81 27.02 -2.55
CA TRP A 20 -10.31 25.64 -2.68
C TRP A 20 -10.90 24.73 -1.63
N LEU A 21 -11.11 23.47 -1.96
CA LEU A 21 -11.69 22.46 -1.07
C LEU A 21 -10.72 21.30 -0.88
N LYS A 22 -10.77 20.69 0.29
CA LYS A 22 -9.99 19.49 0.60
C LYS A 22 -10.57 18.27 -0.10
N CYS A 23 -9.71 17.40 -0.60
CA CYS A 23 -10.11 16.08 -1.08
C CYS A 23 -10.18 15.10 0.10
N ASN A 24 -11.24 15.20 0.87
CA ASN A 24 -11.45 14.40 2.08
C ASN A 24 -12.75 13.58 2.06
N GLY A 25 -13.32 13.36 0.87
CA GLY A 25 -14.56 12.61 0.72
C GLY A 25 -15.83 13.41 0.98
N ALA A 26 -15.73 14.67 1.34
CA ALA A 26 -16.90 15.48 1.68
C ALA A 26 -17.75 15.81 0.47
N ALA A 27 -19.06 15.91 0.70
CA ALA A 27 -20.00 16.40 -0.29
C ALA A 27 -19.87 17.91 -0.45
N PHE A 28 -20.18 18.40 -1.64
CA PHE A 28 -20.23 19.84 -1.93
C PHE A 28 -21.54 20.17 -2.65
N SER A 29 -21.91 21.42 -2.66
CA SER A 29 -23.13 21.89 -3.33
C SER A 29 -22.89 22.11 -4.80
N ALA A 30 -23.65 21.42 -5.66
CA ALA A 30 -23.61 21.62 -7.10
C ALA A 30 -24.09 23.02 -7.50
N GLU A 31 -24.99 23.62 -6.73
CA GLU A 31 -25.43 24.99 -6.98
C GLU A 31 -24.34 25.99 -6.70
N GLU A 32 -23.58 25.79 -5.63
CA GLU A 32 -22.47 26.68 -5.26
C GLU A 32 -21.26 26.47 -6.18
N TYR A 33 -21.01 25.22 -6.59
CA TYR A 33 -19.84 24.85 -7.38
C TYR A 33 -20.24 24.07 -8.64
N PRO A 34 -20.91 24.72 -9.60
CA PRO A 34 -21.41 24.01 -10.79
C PRO A 34 -20.32 23.42 -11.68
N GLU A 35 -19.18 24.11 -11.82
CA GLU A 35 -18.07 23.56 -12.61
C GLU A 35 -17.41 22.36 -11.92
N LEU A 36 -17.31 22.40 -10.60
CA LEU A 36 -16.81 21.27 -9.85
C LEU A 36 -17.74 20.04 -9.98
N ALA A 37 -19.06 20.28 -10.01
CA ALA A 37 -20.04 19.20 -10.19
C ALA A 37 -19.95 18.55 -11.57
N LYS A 38 -19.48 19.25 -12.59
CA LYS A 38 -19.18 18.65 -13.89
C LYS A 38 -18.01 17.69 -13.83
N ALA A 39 -16.96 18.05 -13.06
CA ALA A 39 -15.79 17.18 -12.87
C ALA A 39 -16.09 15.99 -11.95
N TYR A 40 -16.91 16.21 -10.93
CA TYR A 40 -17.29 15.17 -9.96
C TYR A 40 -18.82 15.06 -9.88
N PRO A 41 -19.46 14.34 -10.81
CA PRO A 41 -20.93 14.29 -10.89
C PRO A 41 -21.64 13.70 -9.68
N THR A 42 -20.94 12.97 -8.82
CA THR A 42 -21.49 12.48 -7.56
C THR A 42 -21.67 13.58 -6.51
N ASN A 43 -21.14 14.78 -6.78
CA ASN A 43 -21.11 15.91 -5.85
C ASN A 43 -20.37 15.61 -4.55
N LYS A 44 -19.41 14.69 -4.62
CA LYS A 44 -18.48 14.38 -3.55
C LYS A 44 -17.07 14.37 -4.10
N LEU A 45 -16.15 14.93 -3.36
CA LEU A 45 -14.73 14.85 -3.68
C LEU A 45 -14.17 13.49 -3.27
N PRO A 46 -13.18 12.97 -3.98
CA PRO A 46 -12.51 11.77 -3.54
C PRO A 46 -11.84 11.99 -2.19
N ASP A 47 -11.75 10.94 -1.40
CA ASP A 47 -10.98 10.97 -0.16
C ASP A 47 -9.54 10.57 -0.48
N LEU A 48 -8.65 11.55 -0.59
CA LEU A 48 -7.24 11.33 -0.92
C LEU A 48 -6.34 11.31 0.32
N ARG A 49 -6.93 11.32 1.51
CA ARG A 49 -6.14 11.24 2.75
C ARG A 49 -5.45 9.88 2.83
N GLY A 50 -4.13 9.90 2.93
CA GLY A 50 -3.33 8.67 2.97
C GLY A 50 -3.19 7.93 1.65
N GLU A 51 -3.65 8.49 0.54
CA GLU A 51 -3.66 7.81 -0.75
C GLU A 51 -2.54 8.31 -1.67
N PHE A 52 -2.07 7.42 -2.54
CA PHE A 52 -1.24 7.75 -3.69
C PHE A 52 -2.14 7.79 -4.93
N ILE A 53 -1.94 8.81 -5.76
CA ILE A 53 -2.68 8.91 -7.02
C ILE A 53 -2.01 8.03 -8.06
N ARG A 54 -2.80 7.12 -8.66
CA ARG A 54 -2.36 6.21 -9.71
C ARG A 54 -2.89 6.65 -11.06
N GLY A 55 -2.08 6.53 -12.11
CA GLY A 55 -2.58 6.72 -13.47
C GLY A 55 -3.65 5.68 -13.82
N TRP A 56 -4.76 6.13 -14.38
CA TRP A 56 -5.82 5.25 -14.84
C TRP A 56 -5.32 4.35 -15.98
N ASP A 57 -5.69 3.06 -15.92
CA ASP A 57 -5.22 2.06 -16.92
C ASP A 57 -5.66 2.37 -18.34
N ASP A 58 -6.87 2.86 -18.52
CA ASP A 58 -7.42 3.28 -19.83
C ASP A 58 -7.08 2.29 -20.96
N GLY A 59 -7.27 1.00 -20.70
CA GLY A 59 -7.06 -0.05 -21.70
C GLY A 59 -5.62 -0.52 -21.89
N ARG A 60 -4.66 -0.04 -21.07
CA ARG A 60 -3.28 -0.49 -21.17
C ARG A 60 -3.06 -1.94 -20.73
N GLY A 61 -3.88 -2.45 -19.81
CA GLY A 61 -3.83 -3.83 -19.36
C GLY A 61 -2.96 -4.09 -18.14
N ILE A 62 -2.49 -3.05 -17.44
CA ILE A 62 -1.71 -3.19 -16.21
C ILE A 62 -2.62 -3.28 -14.98
N ASP A 63 -3.76 -2.59 -15.03
CA ASP A 63 -4.74 -2.50 -13.94
C ASP A 63 -6.14 -2.64 -14.57
N THR A 64 -6.39 -3.79 -15.16
CA THR A 64 -7.55 -4.05 -16.02
C THR A 64 -8.87 -3.87 -15.26
N ASN A 65 -9.87 -3.29 -15.93
CA ASN A 65 -11.20 -3.02 -15.39
C ASN A 65 -11.21 -2.04 -14.21
N ARG A 66 -10.16 -1.24 -14.08
CA ARG A 66 -10.10 -0.21 -13.04
C ARG A 66 -10.97 0.98 -13.41
N SER A 67 -11.92 1.31 -12.53
CA SER A 67 -12.77 2.50 -12.71
C SER A 67 -12.05 3.75 -12.21
N LEU A 68 -12.26 4.87 -12.90
CA LEU A 68 -11.79 6.17 -12.42
C LEU A 68 -12.32 6.46 -11.01
N LEU A 69 -11.50 7.06 -10.18
CA LEU A 69 -11.81 7.45 -8.80
C LEU A 69 -12.10 6.29 -7.85
N SER A 70 -11.91 5.04 -8.28
CA SER A 70 -12.04 3.89 -7.39
C SER A 70 -10.79 3.74 -6.52
N SER A 71 -10.99 3.26 -5.30
CA SER A 71 -9.89 2.97 -4.37
C SER A 71 -9.35 1.57 -4.58
N GLN A 72 -8.10 1.38 -4.18
CA GLN A 72 -7.43 0.08 -4.22
C GLN A 72 -6.49 0.00 -3.02
N GLY A 73 -6.60 -1.08 -2.26
CA GLY A 73 -5.73 -1.31 -1.10
C GLY A 73 -4.29 -1.64 -1.52
N ASP A 74 -3.40 -1.67 -0.55
CA ASP A 74 -2.03 -2.06 -0.79
C ASP A 74 -1.95 -3.56 -1.12
N ALA A 75 -0.94 -3.91 -1.91
CA ALA A 75 -0.67 -5.30 -2.24
C ALA A 75 0.80 -5.48 -2.60
N ILE A 76 1.26 -6.70 -2.45
CA ILE A 76 2.58 -7.14 -2.89
C ILE A 76 2.41 -8.39 -3.74
N ARG A 77 3.26 -8.57 -4.74
CA ARG A 77 3.29 -9.83 -5.48
C ARG A 77 3.62 -10.96 -4.52
N ASN A 78 2.95 -12.11 -4.67
CA ASN A 78 3.13 -13.22 -3.76
C ASN A 78 4.60 -13.66 -3.71
N ILE A 79 5.06 -13.96 -2.50
CA ILE A 79 6.40 -14.50 -2.23
C ILE A 79 6.17 -15.93 -1.77
N ILE A 80 6.58 -16.88 -2.59
CA ILE A 80 6.43 -18.30 -2.26
C ILE A 80 7.77 -19.01 -2.33
N GLY A 81 7.89 -20.07 -1.57
CA GLY A 81 9.05 -20.93 -1.56
C GLY A 81 8.74 -22.20 -0.80
N ALA A 82 9.62 -23.17 -0.94
CA ALA A 82 9.46 -24.43 -0.22
C ALA A 82 10.81 -24.90 0.31
N LEU A 83 10.78 -25.47 1.50
CA LEU A 83 11.88 -26.26 2.05
C LEU A 83 11.38 -27.70 2.11
N VAL A 84 12.06 -28.58 1.41
CA VAL A 84 11.62 -29.96 1.26
C VAL A 84 12.66 -30.88 1.89
N ASP A 85 12.21 -31.73 2.81
CA ASP A 85 13.02 -32.77 3.42
C ASP A 85 14.31 -32.23 4.09
N VAL A 86 14.18 -31.13 4.81
CA VAL A 86 15.32 -30.46 5.44
C VAL A 86 15.57 -31.01 6.83
N ARG A 87 16.82 -31.40 7.09
CA ARG A 87 17.28 -31.89 8.41
C ARG A 87 18.58 -31.21 8.78
N PHE A 88 18.75 -30.97 10.05
CA PHE A 88 19.98 -30.42 10.60
C PHE A 88 20.65 -31.46 11.48
N ASN A 89 21.84 -31.93 11.10
CA ASN A 89 22.62 -32.82 11.93
C ASN A 89 23.59 -32.08 12.85
N THR A 90 23.68 -30.75 12.69
CA THR A 90 24.41 -29.86 13.57
C THR A 90 23.56 -28.62 13.82
N TYR A 91 23.99 -27.77 14.73
CA TYR A 91 23.29 -26.48 14.91
C TYR A 91 23.46 -25.62 13.67
N PRO A 92 22.36 -25.20 13.05
CA PRO A 92 22.45 -24.30 11.91
C PRO A 92 22.89 -22.92 12.33
N SER A 93 23.46 -22.19 11.39
CA SER A 93 23.83 -20.79 11.55
C SER A 93 22.73 -19.95 10.91
N ASP A 94 22.06 -19.13 11.71
CA ASP A 94 20.98 -18.27 11.24
C ASP A 94 21.52 -16.97 10.68
N SER A 95 20.90 -16.46 9.62
CA SER A 95 21.23 -15.15 9.07
C SER A 95 20.05 -14.51 8.36
N GLY A 96 20.07 -13.18 8.28
CA GLY A 96 19.08 -12.42 7.54
C GLY A 96 17.68 -12.62 8.07
N VAL A 97 16.77 -13.00 7.18
CA VAL A 97 15.35 -13.18 7.48
C VAL A 97 15.04 -14.49 8.19
N PHE A 98 16.00 -15.42 8.26
CA PHE A 98 15.74 -16.74 8.82
C PHE A 98 16.20 -16.87 10.26
N THR A 99 15.36 -17.51 11.07
CA THR A 99 15.72 -18.01 12.38
C THR A 99 15.31 -19.48 12.48
N THR A 100 16.03 -20.24 13.29
CA THR A 100 15.68 -21.61 13.60
C THR A 100 15.42 -21.77 15.09
N SER A 101 14.53 -22.69 15.43
CA SER A 101 14.24 -23.04 16.81
C SER A 101 14.10 -24.55 16.95
N VAL A 102 14.54 -25.10 18.07
CA VAL A 102 14.41 -26.52 18.34
C VAL A 102 12.96 -26.82 18.68
N ILE A 103 12.38 -27.83 18.01
CA ILE A 103 11.04 -28.32 18.32
C ILE A 103 11.06 -29.80 18.78
N GLY A 104 12.24 -30.43 18.78
CA GLY A 104 12.42 -31.78 19.21
C GLY A 104 13.61 -32.43 18.52
N ASP A 105 13.80 -33.69 18.77
CA ASP A 105 14.80 -34.49 18.07
C ASP A 105 14.32 -34.86 16.68
N ALA A 106 15.25 -34.93 15.71
CA ALA A 106 14.95 -35.49 14.40
C ALA A 106 14.82 -37.02 14.58
N SER A 107 13.61 -37.47 14.71
CA SER A 107 13.33 -38.84 15.16
C SER A 107 13.48 -39.91 14.10
N SER A 108 13.80 -39.57 12.90
CA SER A 108 13.79 -40.56 11.86
C SER A 108 15.18 -40.90 11.39
N ASP A 109 15.47 -42.06 11.59
CA ASP A 109 16.06 -42.93 10.67
C ASP A 109 17.53 -42.79 10.49
N SER A 110 18.00 -42.02 9.58
CA SER A 110 19.38 -42.18 9.13
C SER A 110 20.35 -41.16 9.72
N ILE A 111 19.85 -40.13 10.38
CA ILE A 111 20.68 -39.11 11.01
C ILE A 111 20.51 -39.18 12.50
N LYS A 112 21.46 -39.86 13.14
CA LYS A 112 21.49 -39.94 14.60
C LYS A 112 21.99 -38.65 15.18
N GLY A 113 21.31 -38.11 16.19
CA GLY A 113 21.67 -36.88 16.84
C GLY A 113 21.28 -35.60 16.09
N GLY A 114 20.49 -35.72 15.04
CA GLY A 114 19.95 -34.56 14.33
C GLY A 114 18.91 -33.85 15.14
N TYR A 115 18.59 -32.64 14.72
CA TYR A 115 17.63 -31.77 15.41
C TYR A 115 16.44 -31.45 14.50
N ALA A 116 15.25 -31.67 15.05
CA ALA A 116 14.04 -31.13 14.43
C ALA A 116 13.99 -29.64 14.73
N LYS A 117 13.91 -28.83 13.68
CA LYS A 117 13.94 -27.37 13.78
C LYS A 117 12.71 -26.78 13.11
N ARG A 118 12.29 -25.64 13.66
CA ARG A 118 11.41 -24.73 12.94
C ARG A 118 12.27 -23.71 12.26
N VAL A 119 12.06 -23.52 10.94
CA VAL A 119 12.69 -22.45 10.19
C VAL A 119 11.65 -21.35 10.02
N THR A 120 11.96 -20.17 10.49
CA THR A 120 11.02 -19.04 10.44
C THR A 120 11.58 -17.95 9.55
N PHE A 121 10.75 -17.48 8.63
CA PHE A 121 11.01 -16.31 7.82
C PHE A 121 10.37 -15.09 8.50
N ASP A 122 11.14 -14.02 8.66
CA ASP A 122 10.64 -12.78 9.24
C ASP A 122 11.35 -11.60 8.56
N ALA A 123 10.61 -10.90 7.70
CA ALA A 123 11.14 -9.77 6.94
C ALA A 123 11.61 -8.63 7.85
N SER A 124 11.00 -8.48 9.02
CA SER A 124 11.35 -7.38 9.95
C SER A 124 12.79 -7.44 10.46
N ARG A 125 13.45 -8.58 10.28
CA ARG A 125 14.85 -8.73 10.66
C ARG A 125 15.82 -7.94 9.77
N VAL A 126 15.41 -7.62 8.54
CA VAL A 126 16.31 -6.99 7.55
C VAL A 126 15.74 -5.73 6.93
N VAL A 127 14.44 -5.48 7.04
CA VAL A 127 13.79 -4.29 6.49
C VAL A 127 12.81 -3.70 7.50
N PRO A 128 12.55 -2.38 7.45
CA PRO A 128 11.43 -1.80 8.19
C PRO A 128 10.10 -2.38 7.71
N THR A 129 9.21 -2.68 8.65
CA THR A 129 7.88 -3.22 8.34
C THR A 129 6.78 -2.33 8.90
N ALA A 130 5.61 -2.41 8.28
CA ALA A 130 4.42 -1.68 8.69
C ALA A 130 3.17 -2.46 8.26
N ASN A 131 1.98 -1.90 8.54
CA ASN A 131 0.72 -2.53 8.17
C ASN A 131 0.36 -2.34 6.68
N GLU A 132 1.25 -1.73 5.92
CA GLU A 132 1.06 -1.53 4.47
C GLU A 132 2.40 -1.54 3.76
N ASN A 133 2.37 -1.78 2.44
CA ASN A 133 3.51 -1.55 1.56
C ASN A 133 3.50 -0.09 1.13
N ARG A 134 4.62 0.59 1.26
CA ARG A 134 4.70 2.00 0.86
C ARG A 134 6.11 2.41 0.49
N PRO A 135 6.27 3.30 -0.51
CA PRO A 135 7.54 3.96 -0.75
C PRO A 135 7.79 5.04 0.31
N ARG A 136 9.00 5.57 0.35
CA ARG A 136 9.27 6.79 1.11
C ARG A 136 8.40 7.90 0.58
N ASN A 137 7.82 8.70 1.48
CA ASN A 137 6.83 9.68 1.07
C ASN A 137 6.85 10.90 1.99
N ILE A 138 6.21 11.96 1.52
CA ILE A 138 5.95 13.19 2.28
C ILE A 138 4.46 13.50 2.12
N ALA A 139 3.79 13.78 3.22
CA ALA A 139 2.36 14.05 3.20
C ALA A 139 2.07 15.50 2.79
N PHE A 140 1.15 15.65 1.85
CA PHE A 140 0.55 16.91 1.44
C PHE A 140 -0.96 16.82 1.53
N ASN A 141 -1.62 17.95 1.72
CA ASN A 141 -3.07 18.02 1.68
C ASN A 141 -3.51 18.19 0.24
N TYR A 142 -4.19 17.20 -0.34
CA TYR A 142 -4.73 17.35 -1.69
C TYR A 142 -5.97 18.25 -1.66
N ILE A 143 -5.94 19.28 -2.49
CA ILE A 143 -7.04 20.25 -2.61
C ILE A 143 -7.40 20.44 -4.07
N VAL A 144 -8.63 20.90 -4.32
CA VAL A 144 -9.10 21.27 -5.65
C VAL A 144 -9.58 22.70 -5.66
N ARG A 145 -9.34 23.41 -6.77
CA ARG A 145 -10.01 24.69 -7.01
C ARG A 145 -11.49 24.42 -7.26
N ALA A 146 -12.36 25.10 -6.52
CA ALA A 146 -13.79 24.84 -6.55
C ALA A 146 -14.56 25.83 -7.45
N SER A 147 -13.97 26.96 -7.71
CA SER A 147 -14.63 27.99 -8.54
C SER A 147 -13.63 28.89 -9.28
#